data_63d71b123c36204fa9e34ac88d635ab8
#
_entry.id   63d71b123c36204fa9e34ac88d635ab8
#
_cell.length_a   1.000
_cell.length_b   1.000
_cell.length_c   1.000
_cell.angle_alpha   90.00
_cell.angle_beta   90.00
_cell.angle_gamma   90.00
#
_symmetry.space_group_name_H-M   'P 1'
#
loop_
_entity.id
_entity.type
_entity.pdbx_description
1 polymer ?
#
loop_
_entity_poly.entity_id
_entity_poly.type
_entity_poly.pdbx_seq_one_letter_code
_entity_poly.pdbx_strand_id
1 'polypeptide(L)'
;MKTLGLLRHAKSDWDDIGKRDFDRGLNDRGRRGAALIGKYIEDHGIIWDAIIASPAERVKKTIESAMPDAEVTYDERLYLAGADTLMDALRDYGGDANAMLLVGHNPGMQELLFALVPPHRENALFDEASVKFPTATFAVFALNIDDWSKLKESCGELVHFTRPRDLDPDLGPED
;
A
#
# COMPACT_ATOMS: atom_id res chain seq x y z
N MET A 1 -17.24 -8.73 6.72
CA MET A 1 -15.77 -8.61 6.62
C MET A 1 -15.37 -7.89 5.34
N LYS A 2 -14.46 -6.96 5.44
CA LYS A 2 -13.87 -6.28 4.28
C LYS A 2 -12.39 -6.59 4.21
N THR A 3 -11.81 -6.47 3.02
CA THR A 3 -10.39 -6.70 2.78
C THR A 3 -9.73 -5.39 2.35
N LEU A 4 -8.63 -5.04 3.00
CA LEU A 4 -7.83 -3.86 2.66
C LEU A 4 -6.43 -4.30 2.24
N GLY A 5 -6.03 -3.93 1.02
CA GLY A 5 -4.66 -4.06 0.58
C GLY A 5 -3.93 -2.72 0.67
N LEU A 6 -2.68 -2.76 1.08
CA LEU A 6 -1.78 -1.61 1.04
C LEU A 6 -0.60 -1.95 0.14
N LEU A 7 -0.26 -1.05 -0.76
CA LEU A 7 0.95 -1.14 -1.57
C LEU A 7 1.71 0.17 -1.44
N ARG A 8 2.90 0.12 -0.83
CA ARG A 8 3.78 1.27 -0.79
C ARG A 8 4.45 1.43 -2.15
N HIS A 9 4.61 2.68 -2.62
CA HIS A 9 5.32 2.95 -3.88
C HIS A 9 6.69 2.27 -3.90
N ALA A 10 7.18 1.97 -5.11
CA ALA A 10 8.48 1.35 -5.31
C ALA A 10 9.63 2.36 -5.16
N LYS A 11 10.86 1.91 -5.32
CA LYS A 11 12.07 2.68 -5.06
C LYS A 11 12.14 3.92 -5.94
N SER A 12 12.24 5.08 -5.31
CA SER A 12 12.24 6.40 -5.96
C SER A 12 13.58 6.72 -6.61
N ASP A 13 13.52 7.56 -7.64
CA ASP A 13 14.69 8.12 -8.30
C ASP A 13 15.12 9.41 -7.58
N TRP A 14 16.36 9.45 -7.11
CA TRP A 14 16.96 10.59 -6.41
C TRP A 14 18.12 11.22 -7.20
N ASP A 15 18.34 10.82 -8.47
CA ASP A 15 19.45 11.31 -9.28
C ASP A 15 19.33 12.79 -9.60
N ASP A 16 18.10 13.30 -9.75
CA ASP A 16 17.86 14.73 -9.97
C ASP A 16 17.44 15.41 -8.67
N ILE A 17 18.40 16.02 -7.99
CA ILE A 17 18.17 16.68 -6.69
C ILE A 17 17.35 17.98 -6.82
N GLY A 18 17.25 18.55 -8.04
CA GLY A 18 16.43 19.73 -8.31
C GLY A 18 14.95 19.45 -8.48
N LYS A 19 14.57 18.17 -8.61
CA LYS A 19 13.19 17.78 -8.81
C LYS A 19 12.42 17.85 -7.50
N ARG A 20 11.18 18.36 -7.54
CA ARG A 20 10.31 18.35 -6.37
C ARG A 20 9.99 16.91 -5.97
N ASP A 21 9.82 16.66 -4.66
CA ASP A 21 9.48 15.32 -4.17
C ASP A 21 8.28 14.72 -4.89
N PHE A 22 7.23 15.50 -5.07
CA PHE A 22 6.00 15.05 -5.74
C PHE A 22 6.26 14.52 -7.16
N ASP A 23 7.25 15.09 -7.86
CA ASP A 23 7.54 14.78 -9.25
C ASP A 23 8.60 13.67 -9.43
N ARG A 24 9.13 13.13 -8.33
CA ARG A 24 10.10 12.03 -8.42
C ARG A 24 9.45 10.76 -8.88
N GLY A 25 10.01 10.14 -9.92
CA GLY A 25 9.57 8.83 -10.40
C GLY A 25 10.34 7.69 -9.75
N LEU A 26 10.43 6.57 -10.46
CA LEU A 26 11.14 5.38 -10.00
C LEU A 26 12.52 5.27 -10.66
N ASN A 27 13.48 4.67 -9.94
CA ASN A 27 14.73 4.20 -10.54
C ASN A 27 14.53 2.79 -11.13
N ASP A 28 15.57 2.21 -11.73
CA ASP A 28 15.49 0.89 -12.36
C ASP A 28 15.14 -0.21 -11.35
N ARG A 29 15.72 -0.13 -10.15
CA ARG A 29 15.43 -1.07 -9.06
C ARG A 29 13.95 -0.97 -8.64
N GLY A 30 13.41 0.25 -8.61
CA GLY A 30 11.99 0.50 -8.32
C GLY A 30 11.09 -0.12 -9.38
N ARG A 31 11.40 0.05 -10.65
CA ARG A 31 10.60 -0.54 -11.73
C ARG A 31 10.60 -2.08 -11.65
N ARG A 32 11.74 -2.69 -11.38
CA ARG A 32 11.85 -4.14 -11.18
C ARG A 32 11.01 -4.60 -9.99
N GLY A 33 11.12 -3.92 -8.87
CA GLY A 33 10.35 -4.25 -7.67
C GLY A 33 8.85 -4.10 -7.89
N ALA A 34 8.43 -3.03 -8.56
CA ALA A 34 7.01 -2.80 -8.89
C ALA A 34 6.45 -3.91 -9.80
N ALA A 35 7.17 -4.27 -10.85
CA ALA A 35 6.74 -5.32 -11.75
C ALA A 35 6.63 -6.67 -11.04
N LEU A 36 7.59 -6.99 -10.20
CA LEU A 36 7.63 -8.24 -9.45
C LEU A 36 6.48 -8.34 -8.45
N ILE A 37 6.26 -7.28 -7.67
CA ILE A 37 5.16 -7.27 -6.70
C ILE A 37 3.80 -7.26 -7.39
N GLY A 38 3.71 -6.60 -8.55
CA GLY A 38 2.48 -6.58 -9.35
C GLY A 38 2.06 -7.98 -9.81
N LYS A 39 3.02 -8.76 -10.29
CA LYS A 39 2.78 -10.16 -10.66
C LYS A 39 2.34 -10.97 -9.44
N TYR A 40 2.98 -10.75 -8.31
CA TYR A 40 2.61 -11.42 -7.07
C TYR A 40 1.19 -11.08 -6.63
N ILE A 41 0.80 -9.80 -6.72
CA ILE A 41 -0.56 -9.36 -6.37
C ILE A 41 -1.59 -10.04 -7.28
N GLU A 42 -1.30 -10.11 -8.58
CA GLU A 42 -2.17 -10.79 -9.53
C GLU A 42 -2.31 -12.27 -9.19
N ASP A 43 -1.20 -12.95 -8.95
CA ASP A 43 -1.18 -14.38 -8.62
C ASP A 43 -1.81 -14.67 -7.25
N HIS A 44 -1.82 -13.70 -6.34
CA HIS A 44 -2.44 -13.83 -5.03
C HIS A 44 -3.97 -13.97 -5.13
N GLY A 45 -4.57 -13.39 -6.17
CA GLY A 45 -5.94 -13.70 -6.57
C GLY A 45 -7.05 -12.90 -5.93
N ILE A 46 -6.74 -11.88 -5.11
CA ILE A 46 -7.77 -10.97 -4.61
C ILE A 46 -8.22 -10.06 -5.76
N ILE A 47 -9.53 -9.94 -5.93
CA ILE A 47 -10.11 -9.01 -6.90
C ILE A 47 -10.35 -7.68 -6.18
N TRP A 48 -9.65 -6.64 -6.61
CA TRP A 48 -9.76 -5.30 -6.02
C TRP A 48 -10.93 -4.57 -6.66
N ASP A 49 -12.00 -4.35 -5.88
CA ASP A 49 -13.20 -3.66 -6.37
C ASP A 49 -13.00 -2.16 -6.51
N ALA A 50 -12.08 -1.60 -5.74
CA ALA A 50 -11.71 -0.20 -5.81
C ALA A 50 -10.23 -0.05 -5.50
N ILE A 51 -9.55 0.80 -6.28
CA ILE A 51 -8.14 1.12 -6.07
C ILE A 51 -8.04 2.64 -5.95
N ILE A 52 -7.50 3.12 -4.83
CA ILE A 52 -7.25 4.54 -4.61
C ILE A 52 -5.76 4.76 -4.41
N ALA A 53 -5.25 5.90 -4.85
CA ALA A 53 -3.82 6.14 -4.85
C ALA A 53 -3.48 7.61 -4.72
N SER A 54 -2.30 7.87 -4.14
CA SER A 54 -1.66 9.17 -4.18
C SER A 54 -1.27 9.52 -5.61
N PRO A 55 -1.44 10.78 -6.06
CA PRO A 55 -1.07 11.19 -7.41
C PRO A 55 0.42 11.50 -7.57
N ALA A 56 1.26 11.29 -6.55
CA ALA A 56 2.70 11.48 -6.69
C ALA A 56 3.25 10.61 -7.83
N GLU A 57 4.23 11.13 -8.54
CA GLU A 57 4.77 10.47 -9.74
C GLU A 57 5.27 9.05 -9.44
N ARG A 58 5.95 8.84 -8.31
CA ARG A 58 6.44 7.51 -7.94
C ARG A 58 5.34 6.50 -7.69
N VAL A 59 4.16 6.96 -7.23
CA VAL A 59 2.99 6.10 -7.06
C VAL A 59 2.40 5.74 -8.42
N LYS A 60 2.23 6.72 -9.30
CA LYS A 60 1.72 6.48 -10.65
C LYS A 60 2.62 5.51 -11.42
N LYS A 61 3.93 5.66 -11.31
CA LYS A 61 4.90 4.77 -11.97
C LYS A 61 4.90 3.38 -11.37
N THR A 62 4.70 3.26 -10.06
CA THR A 62 4.53 1.95 -9.41
C THR A 62 3.33 1.22 -10.00
N ILE A 63 2.19 1.88 -10.09
CA ILE A 63 0.96 1.30 -10.65
C ILE A 63 1.14 0.94 -12.13
N GLU A 64 1.77 1.82 -12.91
CA GLU A 64 2.06 1.57 -14.32
C GLU A 64 2.87 0.29 -14.52
N SER A 65 3.86 0.05 -13.66
CA SER A 65 4.72 -1.14 -13.73
C SER A 65 4.06 -2.39 -13.12
N ALA A 66 3.28 -2.22 -12.07
CA ALA A 66 2.70 -3.33 -11.31
C ALA A 66 1.36 -3.80 -11.87
N MET A 67 0.50 -2.87 -12.30
CA MET A 67 -0.87 -3.18 -12.72
C MET A 67 -1.34 -2.18 -13.78
N PRO A 68 -0.74 -2.23 -14.98
CA PRO A 68 -0.97 -1.22 -16.03
C PRO A 68 -2.41 -1.08 -16.50
N ASP A 69 -3.23 -2.14 -16.34
CA ASP A 69 -4.62 -2.14 -16.79
C ASP A 69 -5.62 -1.74 -15.70
N ALA A 70 -5.15 -1.42 -14.50
CA ALA A 70 -6.03 -1.11 -13.37
C ALA A 70 -6.69 0.25 -13.53
N GLU A 71 -7.96 0.34 -13.14
CA GLU A 71 -8.66 1.62 -12.99
C GLU A 71 -8.39 2.14 -11.60
N VAL A 72 -7.81 3.34 -11.51
CA VAL A 72 -7.36 3.92 -10.25
C VAL A 72 -7.96 5.30 -10.06
N THR A 73 -8.47 5.55 -8.85
CA THR A 73 -8.90 6.88 -8.43
C THR A 73 -7.77 7.55 -7.66
N TYR A 74 -7.27 8.66 -8.18
CA TYR A 74 -6.21 9.45 -7.53
C TYR A 74 -6.84 10.54 -6.68
N ASP A 75 -6.28 10.73 -5.47
CA ASP A 75 -6.74 11.78 -4.56
C ASP A 75 -5.52 12.43 -3.90
N GLU A 76 -5.40 13.76 -4.07
CA GLU A 76 -4.26 14.53 -3.58
C GLU A 76 -4.08 14.43 -2.06
N ARG A 77 -5.16 14.25 -1.30
CA ARG A 77 -5.06 14.12 0.16
C ARG A 77 -4.27 12.88 0.60
N LEU A 78 -4.09 11.90 -0.30
CA LEU A 78 -3.31 10.69 -0.01
C LEU A 78 -1.79 10.91 -0.11
N TYR A 79 -1.36 12.05 -0.64
CA TYR A 79 0.05 12.36 -0.75
C TYR A 79 0.63 12.66 0.65
N LEU A 80 1.54 11.80 1.12
CA LEU A 80 2.20 11.89 2.42
C LEU A 80 1.22 12.01 3.60
N ALA A 81 0.08 11.37 3.49
CA ALA A 81 -0.99 11.41 4.48
C ALA A 81 -0.67 10.56 5.71
N GLY A 82 -1.20 10.96 6.86
CA GLY A 82 -1.22 10.15 8.08
C GLY A 82 -2.41 9.18 8.09
N ALA A 83 -2.47 8.35 9.15
CA ALA A 83 -3.48 7.31 9.26
C ALA A 83 -4.91 7.83 9.20
N ASP A 84 -5.20 8.93 9.89
CA ASP A 84 -6.55 9.48 9.93
C ASP A 84 -7.06 9.88 8.55
N THR A 85 -6.20 10.53 7.76
CA THR A 85 -6.55 10.93 6.39
C THR A 85 -6.74 9.72 5.49
N LEU A 86 -5.88 8.70 5.63
CA LEU A 86 -6.03 7.45 4.88
C LEU A 86 -7.35 6.76 5.21
N MET A 87 -7.72 6.72 6.49
CA MET A 87 -8.99 6.12 6.92
C MET A 87 -10.19 6.90 6.36
N ASP A 88 -10.13 8.23 6.36
CA ASP A 88 -11.19 9.06 5.79
C ASP A 88 -11.39 8.77 4.29
N ALA A 89 -10.29 8.65 3.55
CA ALA A 89 -10.36 8.33 2.13
C ALA A 89 -10.98 6.95 1.88
N LEU A 90 -10.58 5.95 2.67
CA LEU A 90 -11.16 4.61 2.56
C LEU A 90 -12.66 4.61 2.85
N ARG A 91 -13.10 5.38 3.84
CA ARG A 91 -14.53 5.54 4.14
C ARG A 91 -15.28 6.18 2.97
N ASP A 92 -14.67 7.19 2.35
CA ASP A 92 -15.32 7.95 1.27
C ASP A 92 -15.42 7.17 -0.03
N TYR A 93 -14.41 6.36 -0.35
CA TYR A 93 -14.34 5.65 -1.63
C TYR A 93 -14.80 4.20 -1.57
N GLY A 94 -15.01 3.65 -0.38
CA GLY A 94 -15.28 2.22 -0.24
C GLY A 94 -16.59 1.75 -0.85
N GLY A 95 -17.66 2.52 -0.66
CA GLY A 95 -18.97 2.14 -1.21
C GLY A 95 -19.32 0.69 -0.91
N ASP A 96 -19.70 -0.06 -1.93
CA ASP A 96 -20.07 -1.47 -1.83
C ASP A 96 -18.89 -2.42 -2.04
N ALA A 97 -17.67 -1.92 -2.14
CA ALA A 97 -16.50 -2.75 -2.38
C ALA A 97 -16.32 -3.82 -1.27
N ASN A 98 -15.94 -5.02 -1.67
CA ASN A 98 -15.52 -6.05 -0.72
C ASN A 98 -14.03 -5.94 -0.42
N ALA A 99 -13.24 -5.56 -1.41
CA ALA A 99 -11.80 -5.38 -1.28
C ALA A 99 -11.36 -4.05 -1.89
N MET A 100 -10.60 -3.28 -1.14
CA MET A 100 -9.97 -2.03 -1.61
C MET A 100 -8.46 -2.15 -1.53
N LEU A 101 -7.78 -1.59 -2.54
CA LEU A 101 -6.33 -1.43 -2.54
C LEU A 101 -5.99 0.06 -2.44
N LEU A 102 -5.10 0.42 -1.53
CA LEU A 102 -4.58 1.77 -1.38
C LEU A 102 -3.09 1.76 -1.70
N VAL A 103 -2.69 2.60 -2.65
CA VAL A 103 -1.30 2.73 -3.06
C VAL A 103 -0.77 4.09 -2.63
N GLY A 104 0.29 4.11 -1.83
CA GLY A 104 0.75 5.37 -1.25
C GLY A 104 2.10 5.29 -0.58
N HIS A 105 2.21 5.92 0.55
CA HIS A 105 3.47 6.30 1.17
C HIS A 105 3.60 5.85 2.63
N ASN A 106 4.84 5.71 3.08
CA ASN A 106 5.17 5.71 4.49
C ASN A 106 5.56 7.14 4.91
N PRO A 107 5.41 7.52 6.18
CA PRO A 107 5.04 6.66 7.32
C PRO A 107 3.55 6.36 7.47
N GLY A 108 2.70 6.95 6.65
CA GLY A 108 1.24 6.81 6.79
C GLY A 108 0.76 5.36 6.82
N MET A 109 1.36 4.49 6.01
CA MET A 109 0.97 3.07 5.97
C MET A 109 1.31 2.32 7.26
N GLN A 110 2.48 2.56 7.85
CA GLN A 110 2.79 1.98 9.16
C GLN A 110 1.92 2.56 10.26
N GLU A 111 1.62 3.85 10.20
CA GLU A 111 0.66 4.46 11.14
C GLU A 111 -0.71 3.80 11.03
N LEU A 112 -1.15 3.51 9.81
CA LEU A 112 -2.41 2.82 9.57
C LEU A 112 -2.39 1.39 10.12
N LEU A 113 -1.27 0.68 9.97
CA LEU A 113 -1.08 -0.64 10.56
C LEU A 113 -1.30 -0.58 12.08
N PHE A 114 -0.66 0.38 12.77
CA PHE A 114 -0.81 0.52 14.20
C PHE A 114 -2.22 0.94 14.61
N ALA A 115 -2.88 1.75 13.80
CA ALA A 115 -4.25 2.17 14.09
C ALA A 115 -5.25 1.01 13.93
N LEU A 116 -5.09 0.18 12.92
CA LEU A 116 -6.05 -0.88 12.59
C LEU A 116 -5.91 -2.13 13.45
N VAL A 117 -4.70 -2.46 13.91
CA VAL A 117 -4.44 -3.75 14.58
C VAL A 117 -4.34 -3.55 16.09
N PRO A 118 -5.30 -4.07 16.87
CA PRO A 118 -5.24 -4.00 18.33
C PRO A 118 -4.22 -5.00 18.88
N PRO A 119 -3.74 -4.80 20.14
CA PRO A 119 -2.72 -5.67 20.71
C PRO A 119 -3.05 -7.17 20.69
N HIS A 120 -4.31 -7.53 20.90
CA HIS A 120 -4.72 -8.95 20.94
C HIS A 120 -4.77 -9.61 19.57
N ARG A 121 -4.60 -8.84 18.49
CA ARG A 121 -4.54 -9.36 17.12
C ARG A 121 -3.16 -9.25 16.49
N GLU A 122 -2.16 -8.79 17.24
CA GLU A 122 -0.78 -8.79 16.77
C GLU A 122 -0.31 -10.22 16.55
N ASN A 123 0.44 -10.41 15.47
CA ASN A 123 0.96 -11.71 15.06
C ASN A 123 2.37 -11.55 14.47
N ALA A 124 2.96 -12.62 13.95
CA ALA A 124 4.31 -12.58 13.40
C ALA A 124 4.42 -11.61 12.20
N LEU A 125 3.39 -11.54 11.37
CA LEU A 125 3.36 -10.61 10.23
C LEU A 125 3.34 -9.16 10.70
N PHE A 126 2.53 -8.86 11.72
CA PHE A 126 2.50 -7.54 12.33
C PHE A 126 3.87 -7.15 12.89
N ASP A 127 4.54 -8.08 13.56
CA ASP A 127 5.86 -7.82 14.13
C ASP A 127 6.86 -7.43 13.04
N GLU A 128 6.87 -8.13 11.91
CA GLU A 128 7.71 -7.78 10.77
C GLU A 128 7.37 -6.41 10.20
N ALA A 129 6.10 -6.16 9.93
CA ALA A 129 5.62 -4.92 9.32
C ALA A 129 5.84 -3.71 10.23
N SER A 130 5.75 -3.89 11.55
CA SER A 130 5.95 -2.81 12.52
C SER A 130 7.41 -2.36 12.58
N VAL A 131 8.36 -3.26 12.30
CA VAL A 131 9.79 -2.94 12.30
C VAL A 131 10.15 -2.23 11.00
N LYS A 132 9.69 -2.73 9.85
CA LYS A 132 10.02 -2.15 8.56
C LYS A 132 8.95 -2.44 7.53
N PHE A 133 8.53 -1.40 6.81
CA PHE A 133 7.57 -1.48 5.72
C PHE A 133 8.23 -0.90 4.46
N PRO A 134 9.04 -1.71 3.74
CA PRO A 134 9.87 -1.21 2.64
C PRO A 134 9.06 -0.75 1.42
N THR A 135 9.74 -0.08 0.50
CA THR A 135 9.14 0.28 -0.80
C THR A 135 8.65 -0.97 -1.52
N ALA A 136 7.56 -0.83 -2.27
CA ALA A 136 6.86 -1.90 -2.99
C ALA A 136 6.38 -3.05 -2.10
N THR A 137 6.24 -2.83 -0.81
CA THR A 137 5.64 -3.81 0.10
C THR A 137 4.15 -3.88 -0.11
N PHE A 138 3.63 -5.10 -0.14
CA PHE A 138 2.20 -5.41 -0.24
C PHE A 138 1.73 -6.06 1.05
N ALA A 139 0.69 -5.50 1.64
CA ALA A 139 0.10 -6.00 2.88
C ALA A 139 -1.41 -6.13 2.72
N VAL A 140 -2.01 -7.14 3.36
CA VAL A 140 -3.46 -7.36 3.33
C VAL A 140 -3.98 -7.47 4.76
N PHE A 141 -5.07 -6.75 5.02
CA PHE A 141 -5.80 -6.77 6.29
C PHE A 141 -7.18 -7.37 6.11
N ALA A 142 -7.58 -8.18 7.06
CA ALA A 142 -8.98 -8.56 7.24
C ALA A 142 -9.59 -7.56 8.22
N LEU A 143 -10.67 -6.89 7.82
CA LEU A 143 -11.32 -5.87 8.62
C LEU A 143 -12.67 -6.37 9.11
N ASN A 144 -12.89 -6.29 10.42
CA ASN A 144 -14.14 -6.71 11.05
C ASN A 144 -15.17 -5.58 10.97
N ILE A 145 -15.54 -5.24 9.74
CA ILE A 145 -16.57 -4.25 9.40
C ILE A 145 -17.41 -4.82 8.27
N ASP A 146 -18.66 -4.39 8.18
CA ASP A 146 -19.55 -4.76 7.08
C ASP A 146 -19.77 -3.62 6.08
N ASP A 147 -19.28 -2.41 6.40
CA ASP A 147 -19.42 -1.21 5.59
C ASP A 147 -18.18 -0.33 5.80
N TRP A 148 -17.63 0.20 4.72
CA TRP A 148 -16.44 1.05 4.78
C TRP A 148 -16.66 2.33 5.60
N SER A 149 -17.90 2.83 5.64
CA SER A 149 -18.22 3.99 6.48
C SER A 149 -18.00 3.74 7.96
N LYS A 150 -17.93 2.48 8.37
CA LYS A 150 -17.70 2.05 9.75
C LYS A 150 -16.24 1.76 10.06
N LEU A 151 -15.33 2.00 9.13
CA LEU A 151 -13.90 1.81 9.34
C LEU A 151 -13.44 2.61 10.55
N LYS A 152 -12.75 1.97 11.48
CA LYS A 152 -12.31 2.58 12.74
C LYS A 152 -11.03 1.90 13.23
N GLU A 153 -10.45 2.49 14.26
CA GLU A 153 -9.29 1.90 14.92
C GLU A 153 -9.63 0.52 15.49
N SER A 154 -8.62 -0.33 15.55
CA SER A 154 -8.70 -1.66 16.20
C SER A 154 -9.68 -2.62 15.56
N CYS A 155 -10.04 -2.43 14.29
CA CYS A 155 -10.97 -3.31 13.59
C CYS A 155 -10.29 -4.35 12.69
N GLY A 156 -8.96 -4.39 12.63
CA GLY A 156 -8.24 -5.17 11.64
C GLY A 156 -7.24 -6.18 12.20
N GLU A 157 -6.87 -7.11 11.31
CA GLU A 157 -5.79 -8.06 11.52
C GLU A 157 -4.97 -8.12 10.25
N LEU A 158 -3.63 -8.10 10.37
CA LEU A 158 -2.75 -8.26 9.21
C LEU A 158 -2.68 -9.74 8.86
N VAL A 159 -3.16 -10.10 7.68
CA VAL A 159 -3.25 -11.50 7.24
C VAL A 159 -2.24 -11.85 6.16
N HIS A 160 -1.60 -10.84 5.55
CA HIS A 160 -0.58 -11.07 4.52
C HIS A 160 0.41 -9.91 4.49
N PHE A 161 1.69 -10.24 4.26
CA PHE A 161 2.76 -9.24 4.19
C PHE A 161 3.88 -9.78 3.31
N THR A 162 4.16 -9.12 2.19
CA THR A 162 5.18 -9.53 1.23
C THR A 162 5.99 -8.33 0.77
N ARG A 163 7.31 -8.48 0.79
CA ARG A 163 8.26 -7.46 0.34
C ARG A 163 8.92 -7.93 -0.95
N PRO A 164 9.43 -7.03 -1.80
CA PRO A 164 10.17 -7.46 -2.99
C PRO A 164 11.32 -8.42 -2.68
N ARG A 165 12.03 -8.22 -1.57
CA ARG A 165 13.13 -9.11 -1.16
C ARG A 165 12.69 -10.53 -0.82
N ASP A 166 11.43 -10.73 -0.49
CA ASP A 166 10.87 -12.07 -0.25
C ASP A 166 10.68 -12.84 -1.55
N LEU A 167 10.55 -12.10 -2.67
CA LEU A 167 10.35 -12.65 -4.01
C LEU A 167 11.67 -12.75 -4.79
N ASP A 168 12.58 -11.80 -4.56
CA ASP A 168 13.90 -11.74 -5.18
C ASP A 168 14.91 -11.16 -4.18
N PRO A 169 15.83 -11.99 -3.64
CA PRO A 169 16.80 -11.53 -2.64
C PRO A 169 17.68 -10.35 -3.11
N ASP A 170 17.86 -10.18 -4.42
CA ASP A 170 18.63 -9.07 -4.98
C ASP A 170 17.98 -7.72 -4.72
N LEU A 171 16.68 -7.69 -4.36
CA LEU A 171 15.94 -6.47 -4.09
C LEU A 171 15.90 -6.09 -2.61
N GLY A 172 16.63 -6.75 -1.75
CA GLY A 172 16.78 -6.39 -0.36
C GLY A 172 18.23 -6.25 0.04
N PRO A 173 18.50 -5.69 1.24
CA PRO A 173 17.58 -5.07 2.19
C PRO A 173 17.40 -3.56 2.02
N GLU A 174 17.75 -3.00 0.90
CA GLU A 174 17.63 -1.58 0.64
C GLU A 174 16.17 -1.12 0.51
N ASP A 175 15.91 0.08 0.95
CA ASP A 175 14.64 0.74 0.69
C ASP A 175 14.76 2.25 0.75
#